data_d5de6d1de0f000bdad1c6fbe36c671a7
#
_entry.id   d5de6d1de0f000bdad1c6fbe36c671a7
#
_cell.length_a   1.000
_cell.length_b   1.000
_cell.length_c   1.000
_cell.angle_alpha   90.00
_cell.angle_beta   90.00
_cell.angle_gamma   90.00
#
_symmetry.space_group_name_H-M   'P 1'
#
loop_
_entity.id
_entity.type
_entity.pdbx_description
1 polymer ?
#
loop_
_entity_poly.entity_id
_entity_poly.type
_entity_poly.pdbx_seq_one_letter_code
_entity_poly.pdbx_strand_id
1 'polypeptide(L)'
;MKLVTFTFNGTTSIGAINGDHIVDFSNSSLPNNMIDFIALGDQGLDTAKNLIDNSENKIELSKAHLEAPITKPSKILAVGLNYKEHQDEVAQTAAKTIGKAQEKYPNIFNKQNSSVNGPYDDIHLSLIHI
;
A
#
# COMPACT_ATOMS: atom_id res chain seq x y z
N MET A 1 10.64 -10.83 -4.99
CA MET A 1 11.06 -9.60 -4.28
C MET A 1 9.85 -8.98 -3.58
N LYS A 2 9.98 -8.59 -2.32
CA LYS A 2 8.94 -7.90 -1.53
C LYS A 2 9.42 -6.48 -1.25
N LEU A 3 8.87 -5.50 -1.95
CA LEU A 3 9.20 -4.09 -1.77
C LEU A 3 8.48 -3.54 -0.54
N VAL A 4 9.13 -2.63 0.17
CA VAL A 4 8.60 -1.97 1.37
C VAL A 4 8.96 -0.49 1.40
N THR A 5 8.07 0.31 1.95
CA THR A 5 8.38 1.64 2.48
C THR A 5 8.47 1.49 4.00
N PHE A 6 9.49 2.04 4.60
CA PHE A 6 9.77 1.88 6.02
C PHE A 6 10.40 3.13 6.62
N THR A 7 10.23 3.32 7.92
CA THR A 7 10.91 4.34 8.70
C THR A 7 11.89 3.70 9.66
N PHE A 8 13.13 4.15 9.63
CA PHE A 8 14.19 3.73 10.55
C PHE A 8 15.01 4.95 10.99
N ASN A 9 15.23 5.09 12.31
CA ASN A 9 15.91 6.24 12.92
C ASN A 9 15.33 7.60 12.45
N GLY A 10 14.01 7.70 12.31
CA GLY A 10 13.32 8.92 11.91
C GLY A 10 13.41 9.27 10.42
N THR A 11 14.02 8.41 9.60
CA THR A 11 14.11 8.58 8.14
C THR A 11 13.24 7.55 7.43
N THR A 12 12.36 8.03 6.54
CA THR A 12 11.54 7.16 5.69
C THR A 12 12.25 6.90 4.37
N SER A 13 12.33 5.65 3.97
CA SER A 13 12.99 5.16 2.76
C SER A 13 12.23 4.00 2.15
N ILE A 14 12.70 3.50 1.02
CA ILE A 14 12.23 2.27 0.40
C ILE A 14 13.31 1.21 0.38
N GLY A 15 12.88 -0.04 0.33
CA GLY A 15 13.79 -1.18 0.28
C GLY A 15 13.08 -2.45 -0.12
N ALA A 16 13.78 -3.57 0.06
CA ALA A 16 13.23 -4.89 -0.16
C ALA A 16 13.48 -5.81 1.04
N ILE A 17 12.47 -6.61 1.39
CA ILE A 17 12.63 -7.64 2.42
C ILE A 17 13.42 -8.82 1.85
N ASN A 18 14.46 -9.19 2.58
CA ASN A 18 15.29 -10.38 2.32
C ASN A 18 15.51 -11.14 3.65
N GLY A 19 14.76 -12.23 3.86
CA GLY A 19 14.71 -12.93 5.13
C GLY A 19 14.21 -12.02 6.27
N ASP A 20 14.98 -11.90 7.34
CA ASP A 20 14.67 -11.09 8.51
C ASP A 20 15.22 -9.65 8.44
N HIS A 21 15.64 -9.22 7.26
CA HIS A 21 16.23 -7.91 7.03
C HIS A 21 15.55 -7.16 5.89
N ILE A 22 15.66 -5.84 5.94
CA ILE A 22 15.37 -4.94 4.84
C ILE A 22 16.70 -4.53 4.20
N VAL A 23 16.84 -4.73 2.91
CA VAL A 23 17.89 -4.10 2.11
C VAL A 23 17.43 -2.69 1.78
N ASP A 24 18.08 -1.70 2.39
CA ASP A 24 17.75 -0.29 2.21
C ASP A 24 18.33 0.25 0.90
N PHE A 25 17.50 0.95 0.12
CA PHE A 25 17.89 1.53 -1.16
C PHE A 25 18.38 2.97 -1.07
N SER A 26 18.35 3.60 0.11
CA SER A 26 18.66 5.03 0.29
C SER A 26 20.07 5.43 -0.18
N ASN A 27 21.04 4.53 -0.06
CA ASN A 27 22.43 4.77 -0.47
C ASN A 27 22.75 4.22 -1.87
N SER A 28 21.75 4.12 -2.74
CA SER A 28 21.90 3.63 -4.10
C SER A 28 21.53 4.69 -5.14
N SER A 29 21.56 4.32 -6.42
CA SER A 29 21.06 5.16 -7.51
C SER A 29 19.54 5.11 -7.66
N LEU A 30 18.83 4.34 -6.81
CA LEU A 30 17.37 4.25 -6.83
C LEU A 30 16.73 5.45 -6.14
N PRO A 31 15.49 5.83 -6.54
CA PRO A 31 14.71 6.85 -5.84
C PRO A 31 14.41 6.47 -4.39
N ASN A 32 14.21 7.48 -3.54
CA ASN A 32 13.89 7.29 -2.12
C ASN A 32 12.37 7.11 -1.86
N ASN A 33 11.55 7.08 -2.88
CA ASN A 33 10.11 6.87 -2.74
C ASN A 33 9.60 5.82 -3.75
N MET A 34 8.52 5.14 -3.37
CA MET A 34 8.00 4.00 -4.12
C MET A 34 7.40 4.40 -5.47
N ILE A 35 6.81 5.58 -5.60
CA ILE A 35 6.17 6.03 -6.86
C ILE A 35 7.23 6.21 -7.93
N ASP A 36 8.30 6.95 -7.63
CA ASP A 36 9.38 7.19 -8.58
C ASP A 36 10.15 5.88 -8.88
N PHE A 37 10.29 5.00 -7.88
CA PHE A 37 10.87 3.67 -8.10
C PHE A 37 10.04 2.85 -9.10
N ILE A 38 8.72 2.78 -8.92
CA ILE A 38 7.83 2.05 -9.84
C ILE A 38 7.90 2.63 -11.26
N ALA A 39 8.06 3.95 -11.39
CA ALA A 39 8.17 4.62 -12.68
C ALA A 39 9.41 4.21 -13.50
N LEU A 40 10.46 3.65 -12.84
CA LEU A 40 11.63 3.11 -13.54
C LEU A 40 11.36 1.78 -14.25
N GLY A 41 10.25 1.11 -13.96
CA GLY A 41 9.90 -0.18 -14.55
C GLY A 41 10.97 -1.26 -14.34
N ASP A 42 11.27 -2.01 -15.40
CA ASP A 42 12.22 -3.14 -15.34
C ASP A 42 13.64 -2.71 -14.93
N GLN A 43 14.08 -1.53 -15.35
CA GLN A 43 15.41 -1.02 -14.98
C GLN A 43 15.54 -0.84 -13.46
N GLY A 44 14.51 -0.31 -12.80
CA GLY A 44 14.48 -0.20 -11.35
C GLY A 44 14.48 -1.56 -10.66
N LEU A 45 13.70 -2.51 -11.18
CA LEU A 45 13.61 -3.86 -10.65
C LEU A 45 14.94 -4.62 -10.75
N ASP A 46 15.65 -4.50 -11.87
CA ASP A 46 16.95 -5.18 -12.05
C ASP A 46 18.03 -4.57 -11.16
N THR A 47 18.03 -3.25 -11.01
CA THR A 47 18.93 -2.59 -10.05
C THR A 47 18.65 -3.03 -8.62
N ALA A 48 17.38 -3.12 -8.24
CA ALA A 48 16.97 -3.58 -6.91
C ALA A 48 17.36 -5.04 -6.65
N LYS A 49 17.23 -5.94 -7.63
CA LYS A 49 17.69 -7.34 -7.51
C LYS A 49 19.20 -7.40 -7.23
N ASN A 50 19.98 -6.65 -8.00
CA ASN A 50 21.42 -6.58 -7.78
C ASN A 50 21.80 -6.07 -6.39
N LEU A 51 21.05 -5.08 -5.86
CA LEU A 51 21.26 -4.59 -4.51
C LEU A 51 20.91 -5.64 -3.45
N ILE A 52 19.82 -6.40 -3.62
CA ILE A 52 19.43 -7.46 -2.68
C ILE A 52 20.52 -8.53 -2.55
N ASP A 53 21.16 -8.87 -3.67
CA ASP A 53 22.18 -9.91 -3.71
C ASP A 53 23.53 -9.45 -3.16
N ASN A 54 23.88 -8.16 -3.32
CA ASN A 54 25.24 -7.66 -3.09
C ASN A 54 25.36 -6.59 -1.99
N SER A 55 24.25 -6.01 -1.50
CA SER A 55 24.33 -4.92 -0.53
C SER A 55 24.63 -5.41 0.89
N GLU A 56 25.49 -4.68 1.58
CA GLU A 56 25.74 -4.81 3.01
C GLU A 56 24.81 -3.89 3.83
N ASN A 57 24.08 -2.98 3.19
CA ASN A 57 23.16 -2.05 3.83
C ASN A 57 21.85 -2.75 4.22
N LYS A 58 21.91 -3.49 5.33
CA LYS A 58 20.80 -4.32 5.86
C LYS A 58 20.34 -3.79 7.21
N ILE A 59 19.04 -3.62 7.34
CA ILE A 59 18.38 -3.23 8.59
C ILE A 59 17.54 -4.41 9.07
N GLU A 60 17.62 -4.79 10.33
CA GLU A 60 16.75 -5.81 10.91
C GLU A 60 15.28 -5.38 10.77
N LEU A 61 14.45 -6.24 10.20
CA LEU A 61 13.03 -5.96 9.97
C LEU A 61 12.29 -5.58 11.26
N SER A 62 12.67 -6.19 12.37
CA SER A 62 12.10 -5.91 13.71
C SER A 62 12.39 -4.52 14.25
N LYS A 63 13.41 -3.83 13.72
CA LYS A 63 13.81 -2.48 14.15
C LYS A 63 13.24 -1.37 13.26
N ALA A 64 12.65 -1.73 12.13
CA ALA A 64 12.05 -0.79 11.20
C ALA A 64 10.53 -0.73 11.38
N HIS A 65 9.98 0.47 11.28
CA HIS A 65 8.52 0.64 11.20
C HIS A 65 8.10 0.58 9.73
N LEU A 66 7.22 -0.36 9.40
CA LEU A 66 6.70 -0.49 8.04
C LEU A 66 5.57 0.50 7.80
N GLU A 67 5.71 1.29 6.77
CA GLU A 67 4.72 2.24 6.29
C GLU A 67 3.81 1.61 5.23
N ALA A 68 2.74 2.32 4.85
CA ALA A 68 2.02 1.99 3.64
C ALA A 68 2.98 1.98 2.44
N PRO A 69 2.94 1.00 1.53
CA PRO A 69 3.86 0.93 0.39
C PRO A 69 3.92 2.23 -0.43
N ILE A 70 2.77 2.87 -0.61
CA ILE A 70 2.63 4.20 -1.20
C ILE A 70 1.95 5.09 -0.17
N THR A 71 2.71 5.92 0.52
CA THR A 71 2.23 6.76 1.63
C THR A 71 1.36 7.93 1.17
N LYS A 72 1.58 8.43 -0.04
CA LYS A 72 0.86 9.58 -0.61
C LYS A 72 0.45 9.30 -2.06
N PRO A 73 -0.52 8.40 -2.31
CA PRO A 73 -1.02 8.17 -3.66
C PRO A 73 -1.74 9.40 -4.19
N SER A 74 -1.71 9.61 -5.51
CA SER A 74 -2.47 10.71 -6.14
C SER A 74 -3.99 10.46 -6.09
N LYS A 75 -4.40 9.18 -6.15
CA LYS A 75 -5.80 8.73 -6.10
C LYS A 75 -5.87 7.34 -5.49
N ILE A 76 -6.99 7.06 -4.81
CA ILE A 76 -7.36 5.72 -4.36
C ILE A 76 -8.74 5.43 -4.93
N LEU A 77 -8.80 4.54 -5.92
CA LEU A 77 -10.05 4.11 -6.52
C LEU A 77 -10.43 2.73 -5.99
N ALA A 78 -11.69 2.57 -5.64
CA ALA A 78 -12.24 1.30 -5.18
C ALA A 78 -13.45 0.91 -6.00
N VAL A 79 -13.67 -0.40 -6.13
CA VAL A 79 -14.85 -0.97 -6.80
C VAL A 79 -15.84 -1.40 -5.73
N GLY A 80 -17.03 -0.82 -5.75
CA GLY A 80 -18.14 -1.17 -4.85
C GLY A 80 -18.75 -2.51 -5.23
N LEU A 81 -19.24 -3.24 -4.21
CA LEU A 81 -19.93 -4.52 -4.38
C LEU A 81 -19.14 -5.55 -5.21
N ASN A 82 -17.82 -5.57 -5.04
CA ASN A 82 -16.93 -6.43 -5.83
C ASN A 82 -16.90 -7.89 -5.34
N TYR A 83 -17.36 -8.17 -4.13
CA TYR A 83 -17.40 -9.50 -3.53
C TYR A 83 -18.83 -10.04 -3.52
N LYS A 84 -19.01 -11.32 -3.92
CA LYS A 84 -20.33 -11.93 -4.06
C LYS A 84 -21.10 -11.94 -2.74
N GLU A 85 -20.45 -12.28 -1.64
CA GLU A 85 -21.04 -12.30 -0.30
C GLU A 85 -21.60 -10.92 0.06
N HIS A 86 -20.84 -9.86 -0.22
CA HIS A 86 -21.28 -8.49 0.02
C HIS A 86 -22.42 -8.06 -0.90
N GLN A 87 -22.45 -8.51 -2.16
CA GLN A 87 -23.58 -8.30 -3.06
C GLN A 87 -24.84 -8.97 -2.52
N ASP A 88 -24.74 -10.20 -1.99
CA ASP A 88 -25.86 -10.96 -1.44
C ASP A 88 -26.39 -10.29 -0.15
N GLU A 89 -25.52 -9.80 0.74
CA GLU A 89 -25.91 -9.03 1.93
C GLU A 89 -26.68 -7.75 1.58
N VAL A 90 -26.16 -6.97 0.64
CA VAL A 90 -26.79 -5.73 0.18
C VAL A 90 -28.11 -6.03 -0.51
N ALA A 91 -28.18 -7.09 -1.32
CA ALA A 91 -29.43 -7.52 -1.98
C ALA A 91 -30.51 -7.90 -0.97
N GLN A 92 -30.15 -8.55 0.14
CA GLN A 92 -31.09 -8.88 1.23
C GLN A 92 -31.57 -7.65 2.00
N THR A 93 -30.71 -6.65 2.18
CA THR A 93 -31.00 -5.44 2.97
C THR A 93 -31.67 -4.36 2.12
N ALA A 94 -31.19 -4.14 0.89
CA ALA A 94 -31.66 -3.12 -0.03
C ALA A 94 -32.91 -3.53 -0.83
N ALA A 95 -33.24 -4.82 -0.88
CA ALA A 95 -34.46 -5.33 -1.55
C ALA A 95 -35.75 -4.73 -0.98
N LYS A 96 -35.68 -4.07 0.18
CA LYS A 96 -36.77 -3.34 0.80
C LYS A 96 -36.84 -1.85 0.40
N THR A 97 -35.76 -1.27 -0.17
CA THR A 97 -35.66 0.18 -0.33
C THR A 97 -35.23 0.64 -1.74
N ILE A 98 -34.50 -0.15 -2.49
CA ILE A 98 -33.99 0.22 -3.83
C ILE A 98 -34.20 -0.99 -4.75
N GLY A 99 -35.01 -0.82 -5.80
CA GLY A 99 -35.29 -1.87 -6.77
C GLY A 99 -33.98 -2.50 -7.30
N LYS A 100 -34.04 -3.81 -7.62
CA LYS A 100 -32.92 -4.61 -8.18
C LYS A 100 -32.38 -4.01 -9.47
N ALA A 101 -31.54 -3.00 -9.38
CA ALA A 101 -30.68 -2.58 -10.48
C ALA A 101 -29.36 -3.34 -10.35
N GLN A 102 -29.25 -4.47 -11.03
CA GLN A 102 -27.96 -5.08 -11.28
C GLN A 102 -27.20 -4.09 -12.18
N GLU A 103 -26.27 -3.33 -11.60
CA GLU A 103 -25.51 -2.34 -12.35
C GLU A 103 -24.72 -3.06 -13.42
N LYS A 104 -24.93 -2.67 -14.68
CA LYS A 104 -24.22 -3.22 -15.85
C LYS A 104 -22.72 -2.90 -15.82
N TYR A 105 -22.32 -1.88 -15.06
CA TYR A 105 -20.96 -1.37 -14.96
C TYR A 105 -20.51 -1.39 -13.49
N PRO A 106 -19.20 -1.55 -13.24
CA PRO A 106 -18.66 -1.50 -11.89
C PRO A 106 -18.90 -0.12 -11.26
N ASN A 107 -19.35 -0.11 -10.02
CA ASN A 107 -19.48 1.11 -9.23
C ASN A 107 -18.11 1.52 -8.70
N ILE A 108 -17.50 2.53 -9.32
CA ILE A 108 -16.18 3.03 -8.93
C ILE A 108 -16.35 4.25 -8.03
N PHE A 109 -15.71 4.23 -6.87
CA PHE A 109 -15.70 5.36 -5.95
C PHE A 109 -14.27 5.70 -5.49
N ASN A 110 -14.09 6.95 -5.07
CA ASN A 110 -12.82 7.46 -4.58
C ASN A 110 -12.76 7.40 -3.05
N LYS A 111 -11.60 7.02 -2.52
CA LYS A 111 -11.27 7.16 -1.11
C LYS A 111 -10.31 8.32 -0.89
N GLN A 112 -10.42 8.97 0.26
CA GLN A 112 -9.52 10.06 0.62
C GLN A 112 -8.09 9.56 0.82
N ASN A 113 -7.09 10.34 0.40
CA ASN A 113 -5.68 9.98 0.60
C ASN A 113 -5.32 9.89 2.09
N SER A 114 -6.04 10.61 2.95
CA SER A 114 -5.91 10.53 4.41
C SER A 114 -6.35 9.20 5.01
N SER A 115 -6.99 8.31 4.22
CA SER A 115 -7.32 6.95 4.65
C SER A 115 -6.18 5.94 4.45
N VAL A 116 -5.04 6.38 3.90
CA VAL A 116 -3.84 5.53 3.81
C VAL A 116 -3.27 5.35 5.20
N ASN A 117 -3.05 4.11 5.58
CA ASN A 117 -2.48 3.74 6.87
C ASN A 117 -1.39 2.68 6.68
N GLY A 118 -0.41 2.66 7.56
CA GLY A 118 0.61 1.60 7.57
C GLY A 118 0.01 0.27 8.04
N PRO A 119 0.71 -0.85 7.82
CA PRO A 119 0.18 -2.18 8.13
C PRO A 119 0.02 -2.45 9.62
N TYR A 120 0.70 -1.68 10.47
CA TYR A 120 0.70 -1.83 11.93
C TYR A 120 0.26 -0.56 12.66
N ASP A 121 -0.19 0.46 11.93
CA ASP A 121 -0.67 1.70 12.53
C ASP A 121 -2.12 1.57 13.00
N ASP A 122 -2.45 2.27 14.06
CA ASP A 122 -3.81 2.37 14.56
C ASP A 122 -4.73 3.10 13.58
N ILE A 123 -5.97 2.66 13.46
CA ILE A 123 -6.99 3.38 12.71
C ILE A 123 -7.56 4.48 13.62
N HIS A 124 -7.27 5.74 13.27
CA HIS A 124 -7.77 6.89 14.02
C HIS A 124 -9.24 7.13 13.72
N LEU A 125 -10.11 6.87 14.70
CA LEU A 125 -11.52 7.26 14.63
C LEU A 125 -11.68 8.74 14.92
N SER A 126 -12.56 9.40 14.15
CA SER A 126 -12.87 10.80 14.38
C SER A 126 -13.55 11.00 15.73
N LEU A 127 -12.99 11.87 16.58
CA LEU A 127 -13.56 12.18 17.90
C LEU A 127 -14.93 12.85 17.85
N ILE A 128 -15.29 13.47 16.71
CA ILE A 128 -16.59 14.13 16.54
C ILE A 128 -17.70 13.20 16.05
N HIS A 129 -17.36 11.95 15.72
CA HIS A 129 -18.31 10.95 15.24
C HIS A 129 -18.47 9.75 16.21
N ILE A 130 -17.94 9.88 17.41
CA ILE A 130 -18.09 8.87 18.48
C ILE A 130 -19.33 9.21 19.32
#